data_67b1bdbc3a166b07f301976e2e26ab57
#
_entry.id   67b1bdbc3a166b07f301976e2e26ab57
#
_cell.length_a   1.000
_cell.length_b   1.000
_cell.length_c   1.000
_cell.angle_alpha   90.00
_cell.angle_beta   90.00
_cell.angle_gamma   90.00
#
_symmetry.space_group_name_H-M   'P 1'
#
loop_
_entity.id
_entity.type
_entity.pdbx_description
1 polymer ?
#
loop_
_entity_poly.entity_id
_entity_poly.type
_entity_poly.pdbx_seq_one_letter_code
_entity_poly.pdbx_strand_id
1 'polypeptide(L)' 'MKRRKSAVRRFAVCINNRGYPASLELHKIYRVLPDEDASEDGDIRVVDESGEDYLYSADRFVEVELSQPIRRSLLHASG' A
#
# COMPACT_ATOMS: atom_id res chain seq x y z
N MET A 1 -23.55 -5.99 -3.99
CA MET A 1 -23.10 -5.76 -3.99
C MET A 1 -22.04 -5.47 -4.19
N LYS A 2 -21.95 -5.65 -4.11
CA LYS A 2 -21.24 -5.38 -4.12
C LYS A 2 -20.12 -5.26 -4.48
N ARG A 3 -19.83 -5.40 -4.52
CA ARG A 3 -19.03 -5.26 -4.75
C ARG A 3 -18.05 -4.99 -5.25
N ARG A 4 -18.02 -5.14 -5.85
CA ARG A 4 -17.19 -4.78 -6.44
C ARG A 4 -16.08 -4.04 -5.98
N LYS A 5 -15.97 -3.88 -5.00
CA LYS A 5 -14.95 -3.26 -4.40
C LYS A 5 -13.66 -3.89 -4.59
N SER A 6 -13.62 -5.13 -4.88
CA SER A 6 -12.38 -5.83 -5.11
C SER A 6 -11.64 -5.26 -6.31
N ALA A 7 -12.33 -4.53 -7.15
CA ALA A 7 -11.67 -3.91 -8.29
C ALA A 7 -10.92 -2.64 -7.93
N VAL A 8 -11.14 -2.12 -6.73
CA VAL A 8 -10.48 -0.88 -6.32
C VAL A 8 -9.07 -1.17 -5.88
N ARG A 9 -8.11 -0.44 -6.43
CA ARG A 9 -6.73 -0.55 -6.03
C ARG A 9 -6.37 0.62 -5.17
N ARG A 10 -5.75 0.34 -4.03
CA ARG A 10 -5.34 1.37 -3.08
C ARG A 10 -3.84 1.47 -3.10
N PHE A 11 -3.35 2.69 -2.96
CA PHE A 11 -1.92 2.98 -2.94
C PHE A 11 -1.63 3.95 -1.82
N ALA A 12 -0.43 3.87 -1.27
CA ALA A 12 -0.01 4.76 -0.20
C ALA A 12 1.47 5.06 -0.35
N VAL A 13 1.85 6.27 0.04
CA VAL A 13 3.23 6.71 0.01
C VAL A 13 3.80 6.56 1.41
N CYS A 14 4.99 5.97 1.50
CA CYS A 14 5.68 5.86 2.78
C CYS A 14 6.25 7.23 3.17
N ILE A 15 5.87 7.72 4.33
CA ILE A 15 6.37 9.01 4.82
C ILE A 15 7.24 8.85 6.06
N ASN A 16 7.37 7.65 6.59
CA ASN A 16 8.18 7.41 7.79
C ASN A 16 8.67 5.98 7.77
N ASN A 17 9.96 5.80 7.54
CA ASN A 17 10.54 4.45 7.52
C ASN A 17 11.46 4.20 8.72
N ARG A 18 11.32 4.95 9.80
CA ARG A 18 12.15 4.79 10.99
C ARG A 18 12.01 3.39 11.52
N GLY A 19 13.15 2.75 11.75
CA GLY A 19 13.17 1.37 12.23
C GLY A 19 13.10 0.34 11.13
N TYR A 20 12.77 0.74 9.90
CA TYR A 20 12.63 -0.20 8.78
C TYR A 20 13.29 0.30 7.51
N PRO A 21 14.52 0.83 7.59
CA PRO A 21 15.13 1.42 6.38
C PRO A 21 15.40 0.40 5.29
N ALA A 22 15.53 -0.87 5.65
CA ALA A 22 15.77 -1.91 4.66
C ALA A 22 14.48 -2.41 4.02
N SER A 23 13.35 -2.32 4.74
CA SER A 23 12.07 -2.84 4.27
C SER A 23 11.18 -1.79 3.68
N LEU A 24 11.31 -0.55 4.12
CA LEU A 24 10.47 0.54 3.66
C LEU A 24 11.33 1.62 3.04
N GLU A 25 10.97 2.02 1.85
CA GLU A 25 11.68 3.07 1.16
C GLU A 25 10.88 4.36 1.30
N LEU A 26 11.52 5.41 1.83
CA LEU A 26 10.84 6.67 2.06
C LEU A 26 10.38 7.26 0.74
N HIS A 27 9.16 7.75 0.72
CA HIS A 27 8.53 8.42 -0.42
C HIS A 27 8.23 7.49 -1.60
N LYS A 28 8.32 6.19 -1.37
CA LYS A 28 7.92 5.23 -2.38
C LYS A 28 6.44 4.94 -2.26
N ILE A 29 5.81 4.62 -3.37
CA ILE A 29 4.40 4.27 -3.43
C ILE A 29 4.27 2.76 -3.32
N TYR A 30 3.44 2.32 -2.37
CA TYR A 30 3.18 0.90 -2.15
C TYR A 30 1.74 0.58 -2.43
N ARG A 31 1.48 -0.63 -2.89
CA ARG A 31 0.13 -1.10 -3.05
C ARG A 31 -0.41 -1.52 -1.68
N VAL A 32 -1.66 -1.18 -1.41
CA VAL A 32 -2.30 -1.49 -0.13
C VAL A 32 -3.30 -2.61 -0.34
N LEU A 33 -3.27 -3.60 0.54
CA LEU A 33 -4.26 -4.66 0.53
C LEU A 33 -5.30 -4.35 1.59
N PRO A 34 -6.59 -4.49 1.27
CA PRO A 34 -7.63 -4.27 2.26
C PRO A 34 -7.51 -5.28 3.39
N ASP A 35 -7.59 -4.80 4.62
CA ASP A 35 -7.51 -5.66 5.79
C ASP A 35 -8.23 -4.94 6.91
N GLU A 36 -9.46 -5.33 7.17
CA GLU A 36 -10.29 -4.65 8.15
C GLU A 36 -9.75 -4.79 9.56
N ASP A 37 -9.21 -5.95 9.89
CA ASP A 37 -8.64 -6.14 11.21
C ASP A 37 -7.44 -5.25 11.43
N ALA A 38 -6.57 -5.14 10.43
CA ALA A 38 -5.42 -4.26 10.52
C ALA A 38 -5.89 -2.82 10.67
N SER A 39 -6.89 -2.43 9.90
CA SER A 39 -7.44 -1.08 9.95
C SER A 39 -7.94 -0.72 11.33
N GLU A 40 -8.62 -1.64 11.97
CA GLU A 40 -9.15 -1.42 13.31
C GLU A 40 -8.03 -1.24 14.32
N ASP A 41 -6.90 -1.85 14.08
CA ASP A 41 -5.74 -1.73 14.97
C ASP A 41 -4.86 -0.53 14.64
N GLY A 42 -5.24 0.25 13.64
CA GLY A 42 -4.43 1.38 13.22
C GLY A 42 -3.26 0.98 12.35
N ASP A 43 -3.34 -0.19 11.74
CA ASP A 43 -2.29 -0.72 10.88
C ASP A 43 -2.73 -0.71 9.42
N ILE A 44 -1.77 -0.91 8.54
CA ILE A 44 -2.01 -0.96 7.11
C ILE A 44 -1.21 -2.12 6.54
N ARG A 45 -1.79 -2.85 5.61
CA ARG A 45 -1.10 -3.96 4.97
C ARG A 45 -0.64 -3.52 3.58
N VAL A 46 0.66 -3.56 3.36
CA VAL A 46 1.25 -3.11 2.09
C VAL A 46 2.03 -4.25 1.46
N VAL A 47 2.18 -4.18 0.14
CA VAL A 47 2.89 -5.18 -0.64
C VAL A 47 4.19 -4.56 -1.14
N ASP A 48 5.31 -5.24 -0.91
CA ASP A 48 6.59 -4.74 -1.39
C ASP A 48 6.91 -5.29 -2.77
N GLU A 49 8.10 -4.99 -3.25
CA GLU A 49 8.49 -5.35 -4.61
C GLU A 49 8.61 -6.85 -4.82
N SER A 50 8.85 -7.59 -3.75
CA SER A 50 8.95 -9.04 -3.87
C SER A 50 7.58 -9.70 -3.97
N GLY A 51 6.51 -8.93 -3.76
CA GLY A 51 5.16 -9.47 -3.75
C GLY A 51 4.71 -9.92 -2.39
N GLU A 52 5.54 -9.78 -1.39
CA GLU A 52 5.18 -10.14 -0.02
C GLU A 52 4.49 -8.96 0.66
N ASP A 53 3.56 -9.28 1.54
CA ASP A 53 2.81 -8.25 2.24
C ASP A 53 3.23 -8.20 3.70
N TYR A 54 3.18 -7.00 4.25
CA TYR A 54 3.59 -6.73 5.61
C TYR A 54 2.63 -5.76 6.26
N LEU A 55 2.54 -5.83 7.58
CA LEU A 55 1.76 -4.90 8.37
C LEU A 55 2.66 -3.85 8.99
N TYR A 56 2.25 -2.60 8.89
CA TYR A 56 2.95 -1.49 9.52
C TYR A 56 1.91 -0.57 10.14
N SER A 57 2.36 0.32 11.02
CA SER A 57 1.48 1.35 11.55
C SER A 57 1.01 2.25 10.41
N ALA A 58 -0.28 2.52 10.37
CA ALA A 58 -0.86 3.27 9.26
C ALA A 58 -0.34 4.70 9.18
N ASP A 59 0.15 5.26 10.32
CA ASP A 59 0.65 6.63 10.29
C ASP A 59 2.00 6.76 9.61
N ARG A 60 2.59 5.64 9.17
CA ARG A 60 3.82 5.69 8.36
C ARG A 60 3.52 5.95 6.89
N PHE A 61 2.25 6.00 6.53
CA PHE A 61 1.83 6.12 5.13
C PHE A 61 0.76 7.17 4.97
N VAL A 62 0.67 7.71 3.75
CA VAL A 62 -0.45 8.55 3.35
C VAL A 62 -1.05 7.91 2.11
N GLU A 63 -2.33 7.59 2.18
CA GLU A 63 -3.01 7.03 1.03
C GLU A 63 -3.17 8.09 -0.05
N VAL A 64 -2.98 7.68 -1.29
CA VAL A 64 -3.05 8.59 -2.43
C VAL A 64 -3.94 7.98 -3.49
N GLU A 65 -4.58 8.85 -4.26
CA GLU A 65 -5.31 8.44 -5.44
C GLU A 65 -4.44 8.70 -6.64
N LEU A 66 -4.32 7.70 -7.50
CA LEU A 66 -3.47 7.80 -8.68
C LEU A 66 -4.33 7.74 -9.92
N SER A 67 -3.92 8.47 -10.95
CA SER A 67 -4.60 8.40 -12.24
C SER A 67 -4.46 6.99 -12.79
N GLN A 68 -5.37 6.63 -13.68
CA GLN A 68 -5.38 5.26 -14.20
C GLN A 68 -4.08 4.88 -14.91
N PRO A 69 -3.47 5.74 -15.72
CA PRO A 69 -2.20 5.35 -16.35
C PRO A 69 -1.10 5.06 -15.34
N ILE A 70 -1.04 5.85 -14.25
CA ILE A 70 -0.02 5.62 -13.23
C ILE A 70 -0.28 4.32 -12.50
N ARG A 71 -1.53 4.07 -12.12
CA ARG A 71 -1.89 2.83 -11.44
C ARG A 71 -1.54 1.62 -12.28
N ARG A 72 -1.86 1.69 -13.56
CA ARG A 72 -1.59 0.59 -14.47
C ARG A 72 -0.09 0.36 -14.61
N SER A 73 0.68 1.43 -14.69
CA SER A 73 2.12 1.33 -14.81
C SER A 73 2.73 0.67 -13.57
N LEU A 74 2.27 1.07 -12.39
CA LEU A 74 2.80 0.49 -11.16
C LEU A 74 2.45 -0.98 -11.03
N LEU A 75 1.24 -1.35 -11.41
CA LEU A 75 0.83 -2.74 -11.31
C LEU A 75 1.60 -3.62 -12.29
N HIS A 76 1.89 -3.10 -13.46
CA HIS A 76 2.67 -3.86 -14.44
C HIS A 76 4.14 -3.96 -14.03
N ALA A 77 4.65 -2.91 -13.41
CA ALA A 77 6.05 -2.91 -13.00
C ALA A 77 6.33 -3.95 -11.92
N SER A 78 5.33 -4.23 -11.09
CA SER A 78 5.55 -5.20 -10.04
C SER A 78 5.34 -6.62 -10.49
N GLY A 79 4.83 -6.80 -11.64
CA GLY A 79 4.59 -8.17 -12.02
C GLY A 79 4.95 -8.55 -13.27
#